data_f430f73d914cad4c05f7ced0a59fb81f
#
_entry.id   f430f73d914cad4c05f7ced0a59fb81f
#
_cell.length_a   1.000
_cell.length_b   1.000
_cell.length_c   1.000
_cell.angle_alpha   90.00
_cell.angle_beta   90.00
_cell.angle_gamma   90.00
#
_symmetry.space_group_name_H-M   'P 1'
#
loop_
_entity.id
_entity.type
_entity.pdbx_description
1 polymer ?
#
loop_
_entity_poly.entity_id
_entity_poly.type
_entity_poly.pdbx_seq_one_letter_code
_entity_poly.pdbx_strand_id
1 'polypeptide(L)'
;TCAATGTRLHLVKPMGFEPDDKKLKRAGLDYWHLLDITYYENIDDFFEKTKGGKYFFFSTKGTHRHSDVEYPDNCYLLFGKETKGLPEELLMQHPDDTLRLPMIDEARSLNLSNSVAIAAYEVLRQWDYPALQNKGELHNHKWSDLNNMT
;
A
#
# COMPACT_ATOMS: atom_id res chain seq x y z
N THR A 1 -6.38 4.35 2.64
CA THR A 1 -5.10 4.72 2.00
C THR A 1 -5.21 4.78 0.49
N CYS A 2 -5.73 3.74 -0.13
CA CYS A 2 -5.82 3.69 -1.60
C CYS A 2 -6.68 4.80 -2.17
N ALA A 3 -7.82 5.08 -1.55
CA ALA A 3 -8.69 6.18 -1.97
C ALA A 3 -8.01 7.53 -1.81
N ALA A 4 -7.33 7.75 -0.67
CA ALA A 4 -6.68 9.02 -0.37
C ALA A 4 -5.48 9.32 -1.27
N THR A 5 -4.86 8.30 -1.81
CA THR A 5 -3.63 8.44 -2.61
C THR A 5 -3.86 8.21 -4.11
N GLY A 6 -5.06 7.80 -4.51
CA GLY A 6 -5.34 7.43 -5.89
C GLY A 6 -4.70 6.11 -6.31
N THR A 7 -4.29 5.29 -5.34
CA THR A 7 -3.68 3.99 -5.60
C THR A 7 -4.77 2.97 -5.94
N ARG A 8 -4.56 2.18 -6.97
CA ARG A 8 -5.49 1.12 -7.33
C ARG A 8 -5.39 -0.03 -6.34
N LEU A 9 -6.54 -0.55 -5.92
CA LEU A 9 -6.62 -1.68 -5.00
C LEU A 9 -6.96 -2.94 -5.79
N HIS A 10 -6.11 -3.96 -5.66
CA HIS A 10 -6.28 -5.26 -6.29
C HIS A 10 -6.55 -6.31 -5.22
N LEU A 11 -7.67 -6.99 -5.31
CA LEU A 11 -8.07 -8.03 -4.36
C LEU A 11 -8.05 -9.38 -5.03
N VAL A 12 -7.26 -10.30 -4.48
CA VAL A 12 -7.05 -11.64 -5.05
C VAL A 12 -7.73 -12.66 -4.15
N LYS A 13 -8.61 -13.47 -4.73
CA LYS A 13 -9.29 -14.55 -4.02
C LYS A 13 -8.34 -15.74 -3.80
N PRO A 14 -8.56 -16.57 -2.79
CA PRO A 14 -9.59 -16.46 -1.77
C PRO A 14 -9.25 -15.41 -0.73
N MET A 15 -10.22 -14.56 -0.40
CA MET A 15 -10.08 -13.58 0.67
C MET A 15 -10.65 -14.14 1.97
N GLY A 16 -10.21 -13.60 3.11
CA GLY A 16 -10.71 -14.02 4.41
C GLY A 16 -12.13 -13.53 4.69
N PHE A 17 -12.72 -12.79 3.77
CA PHE A 17 -14.08 -12.24 3.90
C PHE A 17 -14.69 -12.09 2.52
N GLU A 18 -16.04 -12.06 2.46
CA GLU A 18 -16.73 -11.73 1.23
C GLU A 18 -16.71 -10.20 1.03
N PRO A 19 -16.29 -9.72 -0.14
CA PRO A 19 -16.34 -8.29 -0.41
C PRO A 19 -17.80 -7.86 -0.51
N ASP A 20 -18.26 -7.11 0.50
CA ASP A 20 -19.61 -6.59 0.58
C ASP A 20 -19.49 -5.06 0.56
N ASP A 21 -20.09 -4.43 -0.43
CA ASP A 21 -20.08 -2.98 -0.57
C ASP A 21 -20.63 -2.27 0.67
N LYS A 22 -21.62 -2.86 1.33
CA LYS A 22 -22.20 -2.30 2.54
C LYS A 22 -21.21 -2.30 3.69
N LYS A 23 -20.44 -3.40 3.86
CA LYS A 23 -19.43 -3.48 4.92
C LYS A 23 -18.28 -2.52 4.67
N LEU A 24 -17.88 -2.39 3.42
CA LEU A 24 -16.80 -1.47 3.05
C LEU A 24 -17.24 -0.02 3.23
N LYS A 25 -18.47 0.31 2.89
CA LYS A 25 -19.05 1.64 3.14
C LYS A 25 -19.15 1.94 4.63
N ARG A 26 -19.49 0.94 5.45
CA ARG A 26 -19.59 1.09 6.91
C ARG A 26 -18.24 1.31 7.59
N ALA A 27 -17.14 1.00 6.91
CA ALA A 27 -15.80 1.29 7.42
C ALA A 27 -15.49 2.80 7.45
N GLY A 28 -16.47 3.65 7.14
CA GLY A 28 -16.38 5.09 7.33
C GLY A 28 -15.65 5.83 6.23
N LEU A 29 -15.65 5.28 5.03
CA LEU A 29 -14.97 5.90 3.89
C LEU A 29 -15.91 6.90 3.21
N ASP A 30 -15.81 8.17 3.59
CA ASP A 30 -16.56 9.25 2.96
C ASP A 30 -16.21 9.41 1.48
N TYR A 31 -15.07 8.88 1.06
CA TYR A 31 -14.56 8.94 -0.31
C TYR A 31 -14.48 7.57 -0.96
N TRP A 32 -15.40 6.67 -0.58
CA TRP A 32 -15.51 5.33 -1.17
C TRP A 32 -15.57 5.37 -2.70
N HIS A 33 -16.27 6.35 -3.24
CA HIS A 33 -16.45 6.51 -4.69
C HIS A 33 -15.14 6.79 -5.43
N LEU A 34 -14.06 7.13 -4.70
CA LEU A 34 -12.75 7.37 -5.30
C LEU A 34 -11.91 6.10 -5.42
N LEU A 35 -12.38 4.98 -4.83
CA LEU A 35 -11.65 3.71 -4.90
C LEU A 35 -11.77 3.07 -6.27
N ASP A 36 -10.62 2.66 -6.80
CA ASP A 36 -10.53 1.83 -8.00
C ASP A 36 -10.12 0.43 -7.57
N ILE A 37 -11.10 -0.50 -7.57
CA ILE A 37 -10.90 -1.87 -7.09
C ILE A 37 -11.04 -2.84 -8.25
N THR A 38 -10.08 -3.76 -8.37
CA THR A 38 -10.11 -4.88 -9.32
C THR A 38 -10.01 -6.18 -8.54
N TYR A 39 -10.85 -7.16 -8.91
CA TYR A 39 -10.89 -8.48 -8.28
C TYR A 39 -10.29 -9.53 -9.20
N TYR A 40 -9.58 -10.49 -8.62
CA TYR A 40 -8.95 -11.60 -9.36
C TYR A 40 -9.34 -12.92 -8.73
N GLU A 41 -9.52 -13.94 -9.56
CA GLU A 41 -9.94 -15.27 -9.09
C GLU A 41 -8.86 -15.97 -8.27
N ASN A 42 -7.59 -15.76 -8.63
CA ASN A 42 -6.44 -16.33 -7.93
C ASN A 42 -5.20 -15.53 -8.28
N ILE A 43 -4.08 -15.89 -7.68
CA ILE A 43 -2.81 -15.18 -7.90
C ILE A 43 -2.31 -15.31 -9.36
N ASP A 44 -2.56 -16.46 -9.99
CA ASP A 44 -2.17 -16.66 -11.38
C ASP A 44 -2.96 -15.74 -12.32
N ASP A 45 -4.24 -15.56 -12.04
CA ASP A 45 -5.09 -14.62 -12.77
C ASP A 45 -4.55 -13.19 -12.63
N PHE A 46 -4.13 -12.81 -11.42
CA PHE A 46 -3.53 -11.50 -11.17
C PHE A 46 -2.27 -11.30 -12.02
N PHE A 47 -1.34 -12.24 -11.98
CA PHE A 47 -0.09 -12.13 -12.74
C PHE A 47 -0.34 -12.11 -14.25
N GLU A 48 -1.31 -12.87 -14.73
CA GLU A 48 -1.66 -12.89 -16.15
C GLU A 48 -2.18 -11.53 -16.62
N LYS A 49 -3.06 -10.93 -15.83
CA LYS A 49 -3.70 -9.66 -16.21
C LYS A 49 -2.84 -8.43 -15.98
N THR A 50 -1.74 -8.57 -15.25
CA THR A 50 -0.83 -7.45 -14.93
C THR A 50 0.56 -7.62 -15.54
N LYS A 51 0.69 -8.45 -16.57
CA LYS A 51 1.97 -8.69 -17.24
C LYS A 51 2.67 -7.39 -17.62
N GLY A 52 3.99 -7.37 -17.45
CA GLY A 52 4.82 -6.22 -17.77
C GLY A 52 5.04 -5.28 -16.59
N GLY A 53 4.35 -5.49 -15.47
CA GLY A 53 4.57 -4.72 -14.25
C GLY A 53 5.76 -5.25 -13.44
N LYS A 54 6.23 -4.42 -12.54
CA LYS A 54 7.27 -4.80 -11.57
C LYS A 54 6.57 -5.12 -10.24
N TYR A 55 6.90 -6.27 -9.65
CA TYR A 55 6.26 -6.74 -8.43
C TYR A 55 7.19 -6.67 -7.23
N PHE A 56 6.67 -6.19 -6.11
CA PHE A 56 7.38 -6.19 -4.83
C PHE A 56 6.52 -6.93 -3.81
N PHE A 57 7.16 -7.79 -3.03
CA PHE A 57 6.49 -8.70 -2.11
C PHE A 57 6.81 -8.32 -0.68
N PHE A 58 5.82 -7.99 0.11
CA PHE A 58 6.01 -7.53 1.49
C PHE A 58 5.82 -8.69 2.46
N SER A 59 6.84 -8.93 3.26
CA SER A 59 6.86 -10.03 4.20
C SER A 59 7.84 -9.73 5.34
N THR A 60 7.50 -10.20 6.55
CA THR A 60 8.43 -10.16 7.67
C THR A 60 9.66 -11.04 7.46
N LYS A 61 9.63 -11.88 6.42
CA LYS A 61 10.74 -12.76 6.05
C LYS A 61 11.67 -12.14 5.02
N GLY A 62 11.37 -10.93 4.54
CA GLY A 62 12.23 -10.24 3.58
C GLY A 62 13.57 -9.85 4.15
N THR A 63 14.59 -9.85 3.30
CA THR A 63 15.96 -9.50 3.69
C THR A 63 16.36 -8.11 3.23
N HIS A 64 15.51 -7.43 2.49
CA HIS A 64 15.71 -6.06 2.03
C HIS A 64 14.69 -5.14 2.67
N ARG A 65 15.09 -3.94 3.05
CA ARG A 65 14.15 -2.96 3.58
C ARG A 65 13.34 -2.36 2.44
N HIS A 66 12.08 -2.07 2.72
CA HIS A 66 11.18 -1.45 1.74
C HIS A 66 11.72 -0.12 1.20
N SER A 67 12.55 0.58 1.97
CA SER A 67 13.10 1.88 1.61
C SER A 67 14.41 1.82 0.84
N ASP A 68 14.97 0.62 0.65
CA ASP A 68 16.27 0.45 -0.03
C ASP A 68 16.14 0.12 -1.51
N VAL A 69 14.93 0.01 -2.03
CA VAL A 69 14.69 -0.30 -3.45
C VAL A 69 14.10 0.91 -4.16
N GLU A 70 14.29 0.97 -5.47
CA GLU A 70 13.66 1.98 -6.31
C GLU A 70 12.37 1.41 -6.90
N TYR A 71 11.28 2.18 -6.80
CA TYR A 71 9.99 1.75 -7.32
C TYR A 71 9.72 2.41 -8.67
N PRO A 72 9.66 1.62 -9.76
CA PRO A 72 9.34 2.16 -11.08
C PRO A 72 7.85 2.50 -11.20
N ASP A 73 7.50 3.26 -12.23
CA ASP A 73 6.14 3.77 -12.42
C ASP A 73 5.07 2.68 -12.46
N ASN A 74 5.37 1.55 -13.09
CA ASN A 74 4.40 0.45 -13.19
C ASN A 74 4.75 -0.66 -12.22
N CYS A 75 4.55 -0.40 -10.93
CA CYS A 75 4.85 -1.38 -9.91
C CYS A 75 3.60 -1.77 -9.11
N TYR A 76 3.65 -2.98 -8.58
CA TYR A 76 2.61 -3.57 -7.74
C TYR A 76 3.21 -3.97 -6.42
N LEU A 77 2.52 -3.64 -5.33
CA LEU A 77 2.92 -4.01 -3.97
C LEU A 77 2.00 -5.14 -3.51
N LEU A 78 2.58 -6.30 -3.21
CA LEU A 78 1.83 -7.49 -2.83
C LEU A 78 1.95 -7.75 -1.33
N PHE A 79 0.80 -7.98 -0.72
CA PHE A 79 0.69 -8.31 0.70
C PHE A 79 -0.12 -9.59 0.85
N GLY A 80 0.25 -10.40 1.82
CA GLY A 80 -0.47 -11.63 2.11
C GLY A 80 -1.60 -11.42 3.11
N LYS A 81 -2.29 -12.52 3.42
CA LYS A 81 -3.30 -12.53 4.46
C LYS A 81 -2.67 -12.16 5.80
N GLU A 82 -3.47 -11.55 6.66
CA GLU A 82 -3.03 -11.15 8.00
C GLU A 82 -2.50 -12.31 8.84
N THR A 83 -3.02 -13.51 8.60
CA THR A 83 -2.70 -14.69 9.41
C THR A 83 -1.46 -15.46 8.92
N LYS A 84 -1.24 -15.55 7.62
CA LYS A 84 -0.19 -16.39 7.05
C LYS A 84 0.84 -15.64 6.20
N GLY A 85 0.52 -14.44 5.74
CA GLY A 85 1.36 -13.73 4.82
C GLY A 85 1.39 -14.37 3.43
N LEU A 86 2.35 -13.98 2.61
CA LEU A 86 2.54 -14.54 1.27
C LEU A 86 3.20 -15.92 1.36
N PRO A 87 2.88 -16.86 0.43
CA PRO A 87 3.51 -18.18 0.42
C PRO A 87 5.02 -18.10 0.25
N GLU A 88 5.76 -18.90 1.00
CA GLU A 88 7.22 -18.90 0.92
C GLU A 88 7.73 -19.30 -0.45
N GLU A 89 7.05 -20.22 -1.13
CA GLU A 89 7.40 -20.65 -2.47
C GLU A 89 7.38 -19.47 -3.47
N LEU A 90 6.42 -18.57 -3.30
CA LEU A 90 6.35 -17.37 -4.12
C LEU A 90 7.51 -16.43 -3.80
N LEU A 91 7.82 -16.22 -2.52
CA LEU A 91 8.91 -15.34 -2.10
C LEU A 91 10.27 -15.85 -2.58
N MET A 92 10.47 -17.17 -2.60
CA MET A 92 11.72 -17.78 -3.05
C MET A 92 12.00 -17.52 -4.53
N GLN A 93 10.98 -17.27 -5.32
CA GLN A 93 11.12 -16.92 -6.73
C GLN A 93 11.52 -15.44 -6.92
N HIS A 94 11.43 -14.62 -5.87
CA HIS A 94 11.66 -13.17 -5.94
C HIS A 94 12.48 -12.67 -4.74
N PRO A 95 13.66 -13.24 -4.50
CA PRO A 95 14.42 -12.90 -3.28
C PRO A 95 14.82 -11.43 -3.21
N ASP A 96 15.16 -10.81 -4.34
CA ASP A 96 15.61 -9.42 -4.36
C ASP A 96 14.46 -8.42 -4.22
N ASP A 97 13.24 -8.86 -4.48
CA ASP A 97 12.05 -8.03 -4.44
C ASP A 97 11.14 -8.35 -3.25
N THR A 98 11.61 -9.18 -2.33
CA THR A 98 10.92 -9.48 -1.09
C THR A 98 11.40 -8.51 -0.03
N LEU A 99 10.50 -7.65 0.41
CA LEU A 99 10.82 -6.47 1.21
C LEU A 99 10.21 -6.57 2.60
N ARG A 100 10.88 -5.95 3.54
CA ARG A 100 10.46 -5.92 4.93
C ARG A 100 10.30 -4.48 5.41
N LEU A 101 9.24 -4.24 6.18
CA LEU A 101 9.12 -3.02 6.97
C LEU A 101 9.89 -3.23 8.27
N PRO A 102 10.90 -2.39 8.60
CA PRO A 102 11.66 -2.58 9.83
C PRO A 102 10.79 -2.48 11.08
N MET A 103 11.05 -3.36 12.04
CA MET A 103 10.32 -3.43 13.32
C MET A 103 11.29 -3.81 14.42
N ILE A 104 10.90 -3.56 15.67
CA ILE A 104 11.67 -4.06 16.81
C ILE A 104 11.54 -5.59 16.89
N ASP A 105 12.50 -6.24 17.57
CA ASP A 105 12.57 -7.70 17.61
C ASP A 105 11.33 -8.35 18.23
N GLU A 106 10.74 -7.71 19.22
CA GLU A 106 9.56 -8.25 19.91
C GLU A 106 8.29 -8.19 19.09
N ALA A 107 8.27 -7.39 18.02
CA ALA A 107 7.09 -7.27 17.16
C ALA A 107 7.07 -8.38 16.12
N ARG A 108 5.92 -9.03 15.96
CA ARG A 108 5.74 -10.12 14.99
C ARG A 108 5.35 -9.62 13.62
N SER A 109 4.44 -8.64 13.59
CA SER A 109 3.96 -8.06 12.34
C SER A 109 3.24 -6.76 12.62
N LEU A 110 3.12 -5.94 11.59
CA LEU A 110 2.26 -4.76 11.62
C LEU A 110 0.89 -5.13 11.07
N ASN A 111 -0.12 -4.40 11.50
CA ASN A 111 -1.46 -4.50 10.93
C ASN A 111 -1.39 -4.32 9.40
N LEU A 112 -2.17 -5.12 8.66
CA LEU A 112 -2.12 -5.13 7.20
C LEU A 112 -2.38 -3.74 6.60
N SER A 113 -3.42 -3.05 7.03
CA SER A 113 -3.74 -1.73 6.49
C SER A 113 -2.65 -0.72 6.79
N ASN A 114 -2.02 -0.80 7.96
CA ASN A 114 -0.88 0.06 8.30
C ASN A 114 0.32 -0.24 7.42
N SER A 115 0.59 -1.52 7.16
CA SER A 115 1.68 -1.94 6.27
C SER A 115 1.48 -1.41 4.86
N VAL A 116 0.27 -1.49 4.34
CA VAL A 116 -0.07 -0.96 3.02
C VAL A 116 0.16 0.56 2.98
N ALA A 117 -0.27 1.27 4.01
CA ALA A 117 -0.09 2.72 4.09
C ALA A 117 1.40 3.11 4.09
N ILE A 118 2.20 2.45 4.92
CA ILE A 118 3.64 2.73 5.01
C ILE A 118 4.30 2.48 3.66
N ALA A 119 4.03 1.34 3.04
CA ALA A 119 4.65 0.96 1.77
C ALA A 119 4.21 1.89 0.63
N ALA A 120 2.92 2.19 0.54
CA ALA A 120 2.40 3.07 -0.50
C ALA A 120 2.99 4.47 -0.41
N TYR A 121 3.11 5.03 0.80
CA TYR A 121 3.68 6.35 0.98
C TYR A 121 5.18 6.39 0.71
N GLU A 122 5.91 5.28 0.92
CA GLU A 122 7.31 5.24 0.51
C GLU A 122 7.46 5.32 -1.01
N VAL A 123 6.61 4.60 -1.75
CA VAL A 123 6.59 4.69 -3.21
C VAL A 123 6.28 6.12 -3.65
N LEU A 124 5.24 6.72 -3.07
CA LEU A 124 4.83 8.09 -3.42
C LEU A 124 5.90 9.11 -3.06
N ARG A 125 6.60 8.91 -1.94
CA ARG A 125 7.71 9.77 -1.57
C ARG A 125 8.80 9.75 -2.64
N GLN A 126 9.17 8.56 -3.13
CA GLN A 126 10.18 8.43 -4.17
C GLN A 126 9.74 9.11 -5.47
N TRP A 127 8.44 9.12 -5.74
CA TRP A 127 7.88 9.76 -6.93
C TRP A 127 7.57 11.24 -6.74
N ASP A 128 7.93 11.82 -5.60
CA ASP A 128 7.66 13.21 -5.23
C ASP A 128 6.16 13.55 -5.18
N TYR A 129 5.37 12.60 -4.64
CA TYR A 129 3.93 12.76 -4.35
C TYR A 129 3.10 13.28 -5.54
N PRO A 130 3.14 12.63 -6.71
CA PRO A 130 2.46 13.13 -7.91
C PRO A 130 0.95 13.23 -7.70
N ALA A 131 0.37 14.35 -8.13
CA ALA A 131 -1.07 14.64 -8.05
C ALA A 131 -1.65 14.67 -6.64
N LEU A 132 -0.82 14.78 -5.62
CA LEU A 132 -1.26 14.90 -4.23
C LEU A 132 -1.05 16.32 -3.72
N GLN A 133 -1.89 16.75 -2.79
CA GLN A 133 -1.71 18.03 -2.13
C GLN A 133 -0.63 17.91 -1.06
N ASN A 134 0.41 18.73 -1.17
CA ASN A 134 1.60 18.66 -0.31
C ASN A 134 1.61 19.72 0.79
N LYS A 135 0.71 20.68 0.71
CA LYS A 135 0.68 21.82 1.64
C LYS A 135 -0.75 22.10 2.06
N GLY A 136 -0.92 22.51 3.29
CA GLY A 136 -2.21 22.87 3.83
C GLY A 136 -2.28 24.35 4.16
N GLU A 137 -3.48 24.79 4.50
CA GLU A 137 -3.74 26.16 4.93
C GLU A 137 -4.47 26.14 6.28
N LEU A 138 -4.28 27.20 7.06
CA LEU A 138 -5.00 27.39 8.31
C LEU A 138 -6.42 27.87 8.02
N HIS A 139 -7.37 27.53 8.89
CA HIS A 139 -8.76 27.99 8.70
C HIS A 139 -8.98 29.43 9.13
N ASN A 140 -8.35 29.84 10.24
CA ASN A 140 -8.62 31.14 10.85
C ASN A 140 -7.46 32.14 10.72
N HIS A 141 -6.32 31.66 10.24
CA HIS A 141 -5.11 32.46 10.10
C HIS A 141 -4.45 32.13 8.77
N LYS A 142 -3.41 32.89 8.43
CA LYS A 142 -2.56 32.64 7.26
C LYS A 142 -1.14 32.36 7.70
N TRP A 143 -0.50 31.38 7.09
CA TRP A 143 0.91 31.09 7.40
C TRP A 143 1.82 32.28 7.12
N SER A 144 1.46 33.11 6.13
CA SER A 144 2.22 34.34 5.80
C SER A 144 2.25 35.35 6.94
N ASP A 145 1.32 35.26 7.90
CA ASP A 145 1.24 36.19 9.02
C ASP A 145 2.20 35.84 10.17
N LEU A 146 2.96 34.76 10.06
CA LEU A 146 3.90 34.34 11.10
C LEU A 146 4.93 35.43 11.42
N ASN A 147 5.38 36.15 10.42
CA ASN A 147 6.39 37.21 10.60
C ASN A 147 5.87 38.42 11.40
N ASN A 148 4.56 38.52 11.59
CA ASN A 148 3.92 39.61 12.33
C ASN A 148 3.56 39.21 13.77
N MET A 149 3.90 38.01 14.20
CA MET A 149 3.56 37.44 15.51
C MET A 149 4.70 37.55 16.53
N THR A 150 5.76 38.24 16.23
CA THR A 150 6.88 38.46 17.16
C THR A 150 6.64 39.62 18.08
#